data_92c941601c18bbd89adfa228155a665c
#
_entry.id   92c941601c18bbd89adfa228155a665c
#
_cell.length_a   1.000
_cell.length_b   1.000
_cell.length_c   1.000
_cell.angle_alpha   90.00
_cell.angle_beta   90.00
_cell.angle_gamma   90.00
#
_symmetry.space_group_name_H-M   'P 1'
#
loop_
_entity.id
_entity.type
_entity.pdbx_description
1 polymer ?
#
loop_
_entity_poly.entity_id
_entity_poly.type
_entity_poly.pdbx_seq_one_letter_code
_entity_poly.pdbx_strand_id
1 'polypeptide(L)'
;MFRVTTLDLHNLPKQEDGSINFKEDFFGKPTNLTVSGQLEGELGALALGLIYTFGPTFRAENSNTPRHLAEFWMIEPEMAFYDIRDNMDLAEDFLKYLVNYALTHCADDLEFLNNMYDKELINRLKSVIEKPFKRLTYTEAVEVLKNNNPQFEFKVEWGIDLQKEHENYLVEYFKGPVILTNYPKDIKA
;
A
#
# COMPACT_ATOMS: atom_id res chain seq x y z
N MET A 1 -0.17 4.72 16.39
CA MET A 1 -1.55 4.20 16.48
C MET A 1 -2.43 5.21 17.20
N PHE A 2 -3.70 5.33 16.82
CA PHE A 2 -4.69 6.12 17.56
C PHE A 2 -5.23 5.32 18.75
N ARG A 3 -5.16 5.87 19.94
CA ARG A 3 -5.74 5.27 21.12
C ARG A 3 -7.23 5.62 21.22
N VAL A 4 -8.05 4.64 21.61
CA VAL A 4 -9.47 4.80 21.88
C VAL A 4 -9.71 4.61 23.37
N THR A 5 -10.41 5.56 23.98
CA THR A 5 -10.78 5.51 25.40
C THR A 5 -12.05 6.31 25.66
N THR A 6 -12.84 5.87 26.63
CA THR A 6 -13.99 6.61 27.16
C THR A 6 -13.66 7.29 28.51
N LEU A 7 -12.42 7.15 28.98
CA LEU A 7 -11.96 7.83 30.18
C LEU A 7 -11.86 9.34 29.97
N ASP A 8 -12.18 10.11 31.03
CA ASP A 8 -11.94 11.54 31.01
C ASP A 8 -10.44 11.82 31.03
N LEU A 9 -9.92 12.39 29.95
CA LEU A 9 -8.49 12.71 29.81
C LEU A 9 -8.01 13.78 30.79
N HIS A 10 -8.91 14.59 31.35
CA HIS A 10 -8.59 15.60 32.37
C HIS A 10 -8.53 15.02 33.78
N ASN A 11 -9.17 13.85 34.00
CA ASN A 11 -9.24 13.19 35.28
C ASN A 11 -9.10 11.66 35.12
N LEU A 12 -7.92 11.22 34.72
CA LEU A 12 -7.65 9.81 34.48
C LEU A 12 -7.63 9.01 35.80
N PRO A 13 -8.40 7.93 35.94
CA PRO A 13 -8.32 7.04 37.08
C PRO A 13 -6.96 6.36 37.11
N LYS A 14 -6.38 6.28 38.33
CA LYS A 14 -5.04 5.69 38.52
C LYS A 14 -5.09 4.49 39.44
N GLN A 15 -4.19 3.55 39.21
CA GLN A 15 -3.89 2.45 40.11
C GLN A 15 -2.95 2.91 41.24
N GLU A 16 -2.68 2.06 42.23
CA GLU A 16 -1.78 2.34 43.34
C GLU A 16 -0.34 2.65 42.91
N ASP A 17 0.08 2.06 41.80
CA ASP A 17 1.41 2.26 41.16
C ASP A 17 1.50 3.53 40.30
N GLY A 18 0.41 4.32 40.24
CA GLY A 18 0.33 5.54 39.43
C GLY A 18 -0.01 5.33 37.96
N SER A 19 -0.11 4.09 37.49
CA SER A 19 -0.53 3.77 36.11
C SER A 19 -2.02 4.05 35.90
N ILE A 20 -2.45 4.22 34.63
CA ILE A 20 -3.86 4.43 34.32
C ILE A 20 -4.66 3.17 34.59
N ASN A 21 -5.77 3.30 35.31
CA ASN A 21 -6.68 2.19 35.56
C ASN A 21 -7.64 1.95 34.39
N PHE A 22 -7.19 1.24 33.36
CA PHE A 22 -8.02 0.90 32.22
C PHE A 22 -9.20 -0.04 32.51
N LYS A 23 -9.29 -0.63 33.74
CA LYS A 23 -10.47 -1.42 34.10
C LYS A 23 -11.75 -0.58 34.19
N GLU A 24 -11.60 0.74 34.35
CA GLU A 24 -12.71 1.71 34.34
C GLU A 24 -13.04 2.20 32.91
N ASP A 25 -12.25 1.86 31.90
CA ASP A 25 -12.56 2.15 30.51
C ASP A 25 -13.62 1.17 29.96
N PHE A 26 -14.35 1.57 28.93
CA PHE A 26 -15.31 0.73 28.21
C PHE A 26 -14.74 -0.61 27.77
N PHE A 27 -13.52 -0.63 27.27
CA PHE A 27 -12.84 -1.85 26.80
C PHE A 27 -12.16 -2.65 27.92
N GLY A 28 -12.03 -2.10 29.11
CA GLY A 28 -11.34 -2.72 30.26
C GLY A 28 -9.84 -2.90 30.11
N LYS A 29 -9.26 -2.43 29.03
CA LYS A 29 -7.83 -2.53 28.65
C LYS A 29 -7.42 -1.41 27.69
N PRO A 30 -6.11 -1.11 27.56
CA PRO A 30 -5.62 -0.20 26.52
C PRO A 30 -6.03 -0.69 25.15
N THR A 31 -6.72 0.15 24.39
CA THR A 31 -7.27 -0.20 23.07
C THR A 31 -6.87 0.85 22.04
N ASN A 32 -6.63 0.42 20.81
CA ASN A 32 -6.28 1.29 19.71
C ASN A 32 -7.15 0.97 18.49
N LEU A 33 -7.29 1.94 17.59
CA LEU A 33 -7.80 1.68 16.26
C LEU A 33 -6.80 0.80 15.50
N THR A 34 -7.32 -0.09 14.66
CA THR A 34 -6.47 -1.00 13.89
C THR A 34 -5.65 -0.25 12.83
N VAL A 35 -4.44 -0.71 12.60
CA VAL A 35 -3.55 -0.21 11.54
C VAL A 35 -3.50 -1.14 10.32
N SER A 36 -4.07 -2.35 10.45
CA SER A 36 -4.14 -3.40 9.42
C SER A 36 -5.00 -4.55 9.93
N GLY A 37 -5.61 -5.30 9.03
CA GLY A 37 -6.27 -6.59 9.33
C GLY A 37 -5.34 -7.79 9.14
N GLN A 38 -4.07 -7.57 8.84
CA GLN A 38 -3.12 -8.60 8.42
C GLN A 38 -2.95 -9.71 9.46
N LEU A 39 -2.68 -9.38 10.74
CA LEU A 39 -2.39 -10.39 11.76
C LEU A 39 -3.55 -11.36 12.00
N GLU A 40 -4.77 -10.85 12.05
CA GLU A 40 -5.98 -11.65 12.16
C GLU A 40 -6.26 -12.40 10.86
N GLY A 41 -5.97 -11.77 9.72
CA GLY A 41 -6.08 -12.34 8.40
C GLY A 41 -5.15 -13.55 8.22
N GLU A 42 -3.90 -13.47 8.62
CA GLU A 42 -2.94 -14.58 8.54
C GLU A 42 -3.41 -15.81 9.34
N LEU A 43 -4.00 -15.61 10.53
CA LEU A 43 -4.61 -16.70 11.29
C LEU A 43 -5.76 -17.37 10.53
N GLY A 44 -6.59 -16.55 9.87
CA GLY A 44 -7.67 -17.03 9.01
C GLY A 44 -7.14 -17.79 7.79
N ALA A 45 -6.09 -17.29 7.16
CA ALA A 45 -5.47 -17.89 5.99
C ALA A 45 -4.87 -19.28 6.30
N LEU A 46 -4.26 -19.47 7.48
CA LEU A 46 -3.76 -20.77 7.91
C LEU A 46 -4.86 -21.85 8.01
N ALA A 47 -6.09 -21.44 8.30
CA ALA A 47 -7.22 -22.36 8.42
C ALA A 47 -8.00 -22.54 7.10
N LEU A 48 -8.15 -21.47 6.31
CA LEU A 48 -9.03 -21.40 5.14
C LEU A 48 -8.27 -21.37 3.81
N GLY A 49 -6.97 -21.16 3.83
CA GLY A 49 -6.10 -21.08 2.66
C GLY A 49 -6.01 -19.67 2.07
N LEU A 50 -7.06 -19.23 1.41
CA LEU A 50 -7.12 -17.92 0.75
C LEU A 50 -8.21 -17.07 1.39
N ILE A 51 -7.87 -15.94 1.92
CA ILE A 51 -8.79 -14.98 2.49
C ILE A 51 -8.42 -13.55 2.07
N TYR A 52 -9.26 -12.61 2.39
CA TYR A 52 -8.90 -11.19 2.40
C TYR A 52 -9.57 -10.49 3.58
N THR A 53 -8.95 -9.44 4.08
CA THR A 53 -9.62 -8.47 4.95
C THR A 53 -10.01 -7.24 4.14
N PHE A 54 -11.13 -6.63 4.49
CA PHE A 54 -11.61 -5.39 3.88
C PHE A 54 -12.24 -4.51 4.94
N GLY A 55 -11.60 -3.40 5.25
CA GLY A 55 -12.09 -2.53 6.30
C GLY A 55 -11.26 -1.24 6.46
N PRO A 56 -11.76 -0.33 7.33
CA PRO A 56 -11.06 0.90 7.64
C PRO A 56 -9.82 0.62 8.47
N THR A 57 -8.74 1.33 8.16
CA THR A 57 -7.48 1.31 8.89
C THR A 57 -7.07 2.72 9.28
N PHE A 58 -6.34 2.83 10.38
CA PHE A 58 -6.03 4.11 11.01
C PHE A 58 -4.55 4.18 11.36
N ARG A 59 -3.84 5.16 10.77
CA ARG A 59 -2.40 5.35 10.99
C ARG A 59 -2.10 6.78 11.41
N ALA A 60 -1.59 6.95 12.62
CA ALA A 60 -1.14 8.23 13.14
C ALA A 60 0.28 8.49 12.65
N GLU A 61 0.42 8.85 11.38
CA GLU A 61 1.70 9.22 10.77
C GLU A 61 1.79 10.73 10.65
N ASN A 62 2.92 11.29 11.08
CA ASN A 62 3.19 12.71 10.92
C ASN A 62 3.82 12.96 9.53
N SER A 63 3.03 12.75 8.49
CA SER A 63 3.47 12.90 7.10
C SER A 63 2.43 13.65 6.28
N ASN A 64 2.83 14.77 5.69
CA ASN A 64 2.00 15.61 4.83
C ASN A 64 2.28 15.33 3.35
N THR A 65 2.12 14.07 2.92
CA THR A 65 2.24 13.72 1.51
C THR A 65 0.87 13.38 0.91
N PRO A 66 0.67 13.52 -0.40
CA PRO A 66 -0.58 13.15 -1.06
C PRO A 66 -0.96 11.66 -0.93
N ARG A 67 -0.04 10.82 -0.44
CA ARG A 67 -0.20 9.36 -0.30
C ARG A 67 -0.52 8.92 1.14
N HIS A 68 -0.51 9.83 2.14
CA HIS A 68 -0.71 9.48 3.54
C HIS A 68 -2.02 10.08 4.05
N LEU A 69 -2.94 9.20 4.41
CA LEU A 69 -4.19 9.52 5.09
C LEU A 69 -4.18 8.90 6.48
N ALA A 70 -4.84 9.57 7.43
CA ALA A 70 -4.97 9.05 8.79
C ALA A 70 -6.03 7.91 8.88
N GLU A 71 -6.98 7.91 7.97
CA GLU A 71 -8.03 6.90 7.81
C GLU A 71 -8.16 6.54 6.32
N PHE A 72 -8.16 5.25 6.01
CA PHE A 72 -8.36 4.73 4.66
C PHE A 72 -8.82 3.28 4.72
N TRP A 73 -9.39 2.80 3.63
CA TRP A 73 -9.78 1.41 3.51
C TRP A 73 -8.71 0.61 2.80
N MET A 74 -8.45 -0.60 3.28
CA MET A 74 -7.57 -1.55 2.61
C MET A 74 -8.31 -2.82 2.23
N ILE A 75 -7.90 -3.38 1.09
CA ILE A 75 -8.16 -4.77 0.70
C ILE A 75 -6.83 -5.49 0.88
N GLU A 76 -6.78 -6.44 1.80
CA GLU A 76 -5.56 -7.12 2.22
C GLU A 76 -5.71 -8.62 1.99
N PRO A 77 -5.32 -9.14 0.81
CA PRO A 77 -5.33 -10.57 0.53
C PRO A 77 -4.25 -11.29 1.35
N GLU A 78 -4.62 -12.41 1.97
CA GLU A 78 -3.72 -13.27 2.71
C GLU A 78 -3.79 -14.69 2.14
N MET A 79 -2.68 -15.19 1.62
CA MET A 79 -2.60 -16.45 0.89
C MET A 79 -1.62 -17.39 1.55
N ALA A 80 -2.15 -18.39 2.27
CA ALA A 80 -1.30 -19.42 2.87
C ALA A 80 -0.58 -20.23 1.77
N PHE A 81 0.71 -20.49 1.99
CA PHE A 81 1.59 -21.29 1.13
C PHE A 81 1.98 -20.65 -0.22
N TYR A 82 1.56 -19.41 -0.49
CA TYR A 82 2.02 -18.65 -1.65
C TYR A 82 3.44 -18.16 -1.46
N ASP A 83 4.22 -18.17 -2.54
CA ASP A 83 5.54 -17.52 -2.59
C ASP A 83 5.46 -16.12 -3.23
N ILE A 84 6.62 -15.48 -3.39
CA ILE A 84 6.71 -14.15 -4.00
C ILE A 84 6.21 -14.13 -5.45
N ARG A 85 6.31 -15.23 -6.19
CA ARG A 85 5.85 -15.31 -7.58
C ARG A 85 4.34 -15.34 -7.63
N ASP A 86 3.73 -16.18 -6.80
CA ASP A 86 2.27 -16.25 -6.65
C ASP A 86 1.69 -14.89 -6.24
N ASN A 87 2.38 -14.19 -5.32
CA ASN A 87 1.97 -12.85 -4.89
C ASN A 87 2.07 -11.81 -6.02
N MET A 88 3.12 -11.87 -6.84
CA MET A 88 3.24 -10.99 -8.02
C MET A 88 2.15 -11.28 -9.05
N ASP A 89 1.80 -12.55 -9.28
CA ASP A 89 0.74 -12.95 -10.20
C ASP A 89 -0.61 -12.43 -9.69
N LEU A 90 -0.91 -12.62 -8.42
CA LEU A 90 -2.13 -12.09 -7.81
C LEU A 90 -2.20 -10.56 -7.88
N ALA A 91 -1.10 -9.87 -7.59
CA ALA A 91 -1.07 -8.41 -7.64
C ALA A 91 -1.36 -7.88 -9.05
N GLU A 92 -0.80 -8.50 -10.08
CA GLU A 92 -1.07 -8.17 -11.48
C GLU A 92 -2.53 -8.42 -11.85
N ASP A 93 -3.04 -9.61 -11.57
CA ASP A 93 -4.42 -9.99 -11.87
C ASP A 93 -5.43 -9.11 -11.14
N PHE A 94 -5.19 -8.83 -9.87
CA PHE A 94 -6.06 -7.99 -9.05
C PHE A 94 -6.14 -6.56 -9.58
N LEU A 95 -4.99 -5.93 -9.88
CA LEU A 95 -4.97 -4.58 -10.43
C LEU A 95 -5.63 -4.51 -11.82
N LYS A 96 -5.36 -5.49 -12.69
CA LYS A 96 -6.01 -5.58 -14.01
C LYS A 96 -7.52 -5.76 -13.89
N TYR A 97 -7.97 -6.61 -12.97
CA TYR A 97 -9.39 -6.80 -12.70
C TYR A 97 -10.06 -5.48 -12.28
N LEU A 98 -9.49 -4.77 -11.30
CA LEU A 98 -10.06 -3.51 -10.81
C LEU A 98 -10.09 -2.42 -11.89
N VAL A 99 -9.01 -2.28 -12.66
CA VAL A 99 -8.94 -1.30 -13.76
C VAL A 99 -9.96 -1.64 -14.84
N ASN A 100 -10.06 -2.92 -15.23
CA ASN A 100 -11.03 -3.34 -16.22
C ASN A 100 -12.48 -3.16 -15.72
N TYR A 101 -12.73 -3.43 -14.44
CA TYR A 101 -14.03 -3.18 -13.82
C TYR A 101 -14.40 -1.69 -13.90
N ALA A 102 -13.47 -0.80 -13.53
CA ALA A 102 -13.70 0.64 -13.61
C ALA A 102 -13.96 1.11 -15.05
N LEU A 103 -13.17 0.66 -16.02
CA LEU A 103 -13.36 0.99 -17.43
C LEU A 103 -14.72 0.52 -17.98
N THR A 104 -15.26 -0.58 -17.44
CA THR A 104 -16.50 -1.18 -17.93
C THR A 104 -17.74 -0.65 -17.21
N HIS A 105 -17.66 -0.43 -15.89
CA HIS A 105 -18.82 -0.14 -15.05
C HIS A 105 -18.89 1.31 -14.56
N CYS A 106 -17.79 2.06 -14.66
CA CYS A 106 -17.70 3.46 -14.25
C CYS A 106 -17.28 4.36 -15.44
N ALA A 107 -17.71 4.01 -16.65
CA ALA A 107 -17.29 4.69 -17.87
C ALA A 107 -17.62 6.18 -17.86
N ASP A 108 -18.84 6.55 -17.44
CA ASP A 108 -19.30 7.94 -17.40
C ASP A 108 -18.46 8.79 -16.44
N ASP A 109 -18.14 8.25 -15.25
CA ASP A 109 -17.27 8.91 -14.27
C ASP A 109 -15.85 9.08 -14.80
N LEU A 110 -15.31 8.02 -15.43
CA LEU A 110 -13.99 8.08 -16.04
C LEU A 110 -13.93 9.06 -17.20
N GLU A 111 -14.96 9.15 -18.03
CA GLU A 111 -15.05 10.15 -19.10
C GLU A 111 -15.05 11.57 -18.53
N PHE A 112 -15.85 11.82 -17.50
CA PHE A 112 -15.84 13.09 -16.79
C PHE A 112 -14.46 13.45 -16.26
N LEU A 113 -13.81 12.54 -15.52
CA LEU A 113 -12.46 12.76 -14.95
C LEU A 113 -11.42 12.96 -16.06
N ASN A 114 -11.50 12.18 -17.13
CA ASN A 114 -10.62 12.31 -18.29
C ASN A 114 -10.75 13.67 -18.96
N ASN A 115 -11.96 14.17 -19.09
CA ASN A 115 -12.21 15.44 -19.75
C ASN A 115 -11.88 16.66 -18.88
N MET A 116 -12.10 16.57 -17.58
CA MET A 116 -11.98 17.72 -16.66
C MET A 116 -10.60 17.83 -16.00
N TYR A 117 -9.93 16.71 -15.76
CA TYR A 117 -8.72 16.70 -14.92
C TYR A 117 -7.49 16.14 -15.62
N ASP A 118 -7.62 15.05 -16.40
CA ASP A 118 -6.49 14.35 -16.97
C ASP A 118 -6.83 13.68 -18.30
N LYS A 119 -6.46 14.32 -19.39
CA LYS A 119 -6.76 13.90 -20.77
C LYS A 119 -6.23 12.50 -21.14
N GLU A 120 -5.22 12.01 -20.40
CA GLU A 120 -4.58 10.72 -20.65
C GLU A 120 -5.05 9.62 -19.68
N LEU A 121 -5.97 9.91 -18.77
CA LEU A 121 -6.41 8.97 -17.75
C LEU A 121 -6.87 7.63 -18.35
N ILE A 122 -7.81 7.65 -19.29
CA ILE A 122 -8.37 6.43 -19.89
C ILE A 122 -7.29 5.67 -20.67
N ASN A 123 -6.41 6.36 -21.38
CA ASN A 123 -5.32 5.73 -22.13
C ASN A 123 -4.33 5.02 -21.19
N ARG A 124 -3.99 5.65 -20.05
CA ARG A 124 -3.15 5.02 -19.03
C ARG A 124 -3.81 3.79 -18.42
N LEU A 125 -5.09 3.87 -18.07
CA LEU A 125 -5.83 2.73 -17.53
C LEU A 125 -5.87 1.56 -18.52
N LYS A 126 -6.12 1.81 -19.80
CA LYS A 126 -6.08 0.79 -20.85
C LYS A 126 -4.69 0.16 -20.97
N SER A 127 -3.63 0.95 -20.91
CA SER A 127 -2.25 0.43 -20.99
C SER A 127 -1.90 -0.52 -19.85
N VAL A 128 -2.52 -0.38 -18.67
CA VAL A 128 -2.33 -1.28 -17.53
C VAL A 128 -2.87 -2.68 -17.81
N ILE A 129 -4.03 -2.79 -18.47
CA ILE A 129 -4.66 -4.10 -18.73
C ILE A 129 -4.12 -4.80 -19.99
N GLU A 130 -3.55 -4.06 -20.93
CA GLU A 130 -3.10 -4.60 -22.22
C GLU A 130 -1.78 -5.39 -22.15
N LYS A 131 -0.92 -5.07 -21.17
CA LYS A 131 0.44 -5.62 -21.11
C LYS A 131 0.68 -6.39 -19.82
N PRO A 132 1.56 -7.41 -19.83
CA PRO A 132 2.05 -7.99 -18.59
C PRO A 132 2.88 -6.97 -17.81
N PHE A 133 2.83 -7.03 -16.48
CA PHE A 133 3.66 -6.19 -15.63
C PHE A 133 5.12 -6.60 -15.75
N LYS A 134 6.01 -5.62 -15.87
CA LYS A 134 7.43 -5.87 -15.89
C LYS A 134 7.91 -6.23 -14.50
N ARG A 135 8.53 -7.40 -14.35
CA ARG A 135 9.13 -7.86 -13.09
C ARG A 135 10.63 -7.63 -13.13
N LEU A 136 11.15 -6.95 -12.13
CA LEU A 136 12.57 -6.62 -11.98
C LEU A 136 13.00 -6.85 -10.54
N THR A 137 14.25 -7.22 -10.39
CA THR A 137 14.94 -7.08 -9.09
C THR A 137 15.32 -5.62 -8.87
N TYR A 138 15.50 -5.24 -7.61
CA TYR A 138 16.02 -3.92 -7.26
C TYR A 138 17.37 -3.62 -7.96
N THR A 139 18.27 -4.61 -8.05
CA THR A 139 19.56 -4.46 -8.73
C THR A 139 19.40 -4.13 -10.21
N GLU A 140 18.56 -4.88 -10.94
CA GLU A 140 18.26 -4.61 -12.34
C GLU A 140 17.64 -3.22 -12.54
N ALA A 141 16.74 -2.81 -11.64
CA ALA A 141 16.15 -1.48 -11.69
C ALA A 141 17.21 -0.37 -11.53
N VAL A 142 18.12 -0.51 -10.56
CA VAL A 142 19.25 0.43 -10.36
C VAL A 142 20.15 0.48 -11.60
N GLU A 143 20.43 -0.66 -12.24
CA GLU A 143 21.21 -0.70 -13.48
C GLU A 143 20.52 0.05 -14.63
N VAL A 144 19.21 -0.15 -14.81
CA VAL A 144 18.43 0.60 -15.82
C VAL A 144 18.49 2.10 -15.56
N LEU A 145 18.30 2.52 -14.31
CA LEU A 145 18.35 3.94 -13.92
C LEU A 145 19.73 4.57 -14.16
N LYS A 146 20.83 3.84 -13.87
CA LYS A 146 22.19 4.33 -14.08
C LYS A 146 22.60 4.37 -15.55
N ASN A 147 22.28 3.33 -16.31
CA ASN A 147 22.75 3.18 -17.69
C ASN A 147 22.06 4.15 -18.66
N ASN A 148 20.84 4.54 -18.38
CA ASN A 148 20.12 5.50 -19.22
C ASN A 148 20.36 6.95 -18.82
N ASN A 149 21.06 7.18 -17.73
CA ASN A 149 21.55 8.47 -17.21
C ASN A 149 20.55 9.65 -17.33
N PRO A 150 19.29 9.50 -16.91
CA PRO A 150 18.41 10.65 -16.78
C PRO A 150 18.96 11.57 -15.69
N GLN A 151 18.73 12.87 -15.83
CA GLN A 151 19.09 13.82 -14.78
C GLN A 151 18.04 13.76 -13.68
N PHE A 152 18.33 12.98 -12.64
CA PHE A 152 17.53 12.91 -11.44
C PHE A 152 17.95 13.97 -10.42
N GLU A 153 16.99 14.45 -9.63
CA GLU A 153 17.26 15.30 -8.47
C GLU A 153 18.01 14.51 -7.38
N PHE A 154 17.60 13.26 -7.17
CA PHE A 154 18.22 12.34 -6.22
C PHE A 154 19.14 11.37 -6.93
N LYS A 155 20.39 11.28 -6.43
CA LYS A 155 21.40 10.39 -7.02
C LYS A 155 20.99 8.93 -6.90
N VAL A 156 21.14 8.17 -7.98
CA VAL A 156 20.89 6.72 -8.00
C VAL A 156 22.16 5.97 -7.60
N GLU A 157 22.10 5.30 -6.46
CA GLU A 157 23.15 4.37 -5.99
C GLU A 157 22.51 3.07 -5.52
N TRP A 158 23.27 1.98 -5.58
CA TRP A 158 22.79 0.72 -5.01
C TRP A 158 22.75 0.83 -3.48
N GLY A 159 21.67 0.37 -2.85
CA GLY A 159 21.49 0.43 -1.40
C GLY A 159 20.73 1.65 -0.89
N ILE A 160 20.25 2.54 -1.76
CA ILE A 160 19.37 3.66 -1.38
C ILE A 160 17.90 3.32 -1.63
N ASP A 161 16.99 3.98 -0.93
CA ASP A 161 15.57 3.89 -1.22
C ASP A 161 15.25 4.66 -2.51
N LEU A 162 14.54 4.02 -3.44
CA LEU A 162 14.16 4.65 -4.71
C LEU A 162 13.14 5.76 -4.47
N GLN A 163 13.39 6.92 -5.05
CA GLN A 163 12.48 8.05 -4.97
C GLN A 163 11.41 7.99 -6.06
N LYS A 164 10.35 8.76 -5.91
CA LYS A 164 9.22 8.80 -6.85
C LYS A 164 9.66 9.04 -8.31
N GLU A 165 10.67 9.88 -8.53
CA GLU A 165 11.19 10.14 -9.89
C GLU A 165 11.83 8.90 -10.52
N HIS A 166 12.52 8.06 -9.70
CA HIS A 166 13.09 6.80 -10.15
C HIS A 166 12.01 5.79 -10.55
N GLU A 167 10.96 5.68 -9.71
CA GLU A 167 9.81 4.81 -9.98
C GLU A 167 9.06 5.24 -11.25
N ASN A 168 8.80 6.54 -11.40
CA ASN A 168 8.15 7.09 -12.59
C ASN A 168 8.96 6.81 -13.85
N TYR A 169 10.29 7.00 -13.79
CA TYR A 169 11.17 6.72 -14.92
C TYR A 169 11.11 5.25 -15.34
N LEU A 170 11.12 4.31 -14.39
CA LEU A 170 11.00 2.88 -14.70
C LEU A 170 9.67 2.56 -15.40
N VAL A 171 8.55 3.12 -14.92
CA VAL A 171 7.23 2.93 -15.55
C VAL A 171 7.20 3.50 -16.97
N GLU A 172 7.79 4.67 -17.19
CA GLU A 172 7.88 5.30 -18.52
C GLU A 172 8.81 4.51 -19.46
N TYR A 173 9.95 4.06 -18.96
CA TYR A 173 10.93 3.29 -19.72
C TYR A 173 10.36 1.96 -20.22
N PHE A 174 9.67 1.23 -19.35
CA PHE A 174 9.03 -0.04 -19.68
C PHE A 174 7.64 0.11 -20.31
N LYS A 175 7.11 1.34 -20.35
CA LYS A 175 5.77 1.65 -20.91
C LYS A 175 4.65 0.81 -20.28
N GLY A 176 4.69 0.64 -18.98
CA GLY A 176 3.70 -0.13 -18.24
C GLY A 176 4.07 -0.31 -16.76
N PRO A 177 3.21 -0.96 -15.98
CA PRO A 177 3.47 -1.21 -14.57
C PRO A 177 4.71 -2.07 -14.34
N VAL A 178 5.41 -1.80 -13.24
CA VAL A 178 6.64 -2.47 -12.84
C VAL A 178 6.48 -3.02 -11.41
N ILE A 179 6.84 -4.27 -11.21
CA ILE A 179 6.96 -4.89 -9.89
C ILE A 179 8.45 -5.04 -9.57
N LEU A 180 8.87 -4.44 -8.46
CA LEU A 180 10.24 -4.54 -7.97
C LEU A 180 10.32 -5.50 -6.79
N THR A 181 11.33 -6.38 -6.84
CA THR A 181 11.58 -7.38 -5.80
C THR A 181 13.04 -7.35 -5.34
N ASN A 182 13.36 -8.13 -4.32
CA ASN A 182 14.73 -8.33 -3.83
C ASN A 182 15.43 -7.01 -3.44
N TYR A 183 14.72 -6.16 -2.71
CA TYR A 183 15.31 -4.98 -2.10
C TYR A 183 16.39 -5.37 -1.09
N PRO A 184 17.46 -4.56 -0.93
CA PRO A 184 18.41 -4.75 0.15
C PRO A 184 17.70 -4.66 1.51
N LYS A 185 18.01 -5.60 2.42
CA LYS A 185 17.39 -5.67 3.76
C LYS A 185 17.63 -4.42 4.63
N ASP A 186 18.64 -3.63 4.30
CA ASP A 186 18.97 -2.43 5.07
C ASP A 186 18.06 -1.25 4.76
N ILE A 187 17.28 -1.32 3.66
CA ILE A 187 16.34 -0.26 3.25
C ILE A 187 14.89 -0.72 3.19
N LYS A 188 14.65 -2.02 3.24
CA LYS A 188 13.29 -2.60 3.31
C LYS A 188 13.28 -3.79 4.28
N ALA A 189 12.28 -3.79 5.17
CA ALA A 189 12.03 -4.89 6.09
C ALA A 189 11.31 -6.04 5.37
#